data_2de1f24683ca0699397d2d8d2ef5d328
#
_entry.id   2de1f24683ca0699397d2d8d2ef5d328
#
_cell.length_a   1.000
_cell.length_b   1.000
_cell.length_c   1.000
_cell.angle_alpha   90.00
_cell.angle_beta   90.00
_cell.angle_gamma   90.00
#
_symmetry.space_group_name_H-M   'P 1'
#
loop_
_entity.id
_entity.type
_entity.pdbx_description
1 polymer ?
#
loop_
_entity_poly.entity_id
_entity_poly.type
_entity_poly.pdbx_seq_one_letter_code
_entity_poly.pdbx_strand_id
1 'polypeptide(L)'
;MFRVRLPLYGSAKAAGPLGPLPLRRKALGILYYLALEGPTRRERLADLLWGHGAALQNLRAELTHLRSFLGKEALRGPVLSLPPGVELDRTASGGDPLEGLEDLSPSFADWVQMWRARWGKAEETLPFPERLKGVRPPALVVLIGPPGSGREEVARALSERLSLPFRQGRPQGPGVYYFGEPLPGKELAFALHPAPEQVLVVARSRFGEDPAFLLALRARFPAEITFVEEVPRLSWPEARDGPLRHRPFLEAARFFLRSGGRVEVLRELLSMGSPEALPQRVRAAVALEARYLPLAVRLALEVLSLHPGPWPAELAEALGLQEEVNELEHRGWLAFQGGRYRLTEPQFRPYLAAGFGAGQRAHLHRRLAQAFAGLGDPVAEAYHRHQGGEAVDVGLLGTRLRGWRRAVARPPSVPRVRVGLGRRRILEGLEEVHLVSLGGEGVGVELGLPEPTLLRLRGQVHQELPLGLGASLEAFPLRLRGAEREVSFLPGAVPGHYFWGTVLPEEGMDHLLLLPEGLYFLELRTPGIASFRLEAYAPEEGSAEALAPLGVPVLS
;
A
#
# COMPACT_ATOMS: atom_id res chain seq x y z
N MET A 1 18.41 1.04 -26.83
CA MET A 1 17.44 2.09 -26.49
C MET A 1 18.16 3.12 -25.65
N PHE A 2 18.18 4.36 -26.07
CA PHE A 2 18.91 5.44 -25.38
C PHE A 2 18.19 5.76 -24.07
N ARG A 3 18.84 5.60 -22.90
CA ARG A 3 18.26 6.00 -21.61
C ARG A 3 18.78 7.38 -21.21
N VAL A 4 17.85 8.31 -20.97
CA VAL A 4 18.13 9.65 -20.44
C VAL A 4 17.53 9.75 -19.05
N ARG A 5 18.33 10.17 -18.08
CA ARG A 5 17.88 10.38 -16.69
C ARG A 5 17.75 11.87 -16.40
N LEU A 6 16.66 12.24 -15.76
CA LEU A 6 16.36 13.60 -15.30
C LEU A 6 16.37 13.58 -13.77
N PRO A 7 17.46 13.97 -13.08
CA PRO A 7 17.48 14.01 -11.62
C PRO A 7 16.48 15.05 -11.11
N LEU A 8 15.61 14.63 -10.19
CA LEU A 8 14.57 15.51 -9.64
C LEU A 8 15.15 16.54 -8.67
N TYR A 9 16.13 16.13 -7.86
CA TYR A 9 16.76 16.94 -6.82
C TYR A 9 18.09 17.51 -7.30
N GLY A 10 18.40 18.74 -6.85
CA GLY A 10 19.58 19.48 -7.25
C GLY A 10 19.44 20.12 -8.62
N SER A 11 20.55 20.58 -9.16
CA SER A 11 20.58 21.32 -10.44
C SER A 11 19.98 20.50 -11.59
N ALA A 12 18.95 21.07 -12.23
CA ALA A 12 18.23 20.44 -13.33
C ALA A 12 19.14 20.16 -14.53
N LYS A 13 19.22 18.90 -14.93
CA LYS A 13 20.05 18.41 -16.04
C LYS A 13 19.44 17.16 -16.66
N ALA A 14 19.89 16.81 -17.85
CA ALA A 14 19.59 15.52 -18.46
C ALA A 14 20.90 14.75 -18.63
N ALA A 15 20.97 13.52 -18.15
CA ALA A 15 22.14 12.66 -18.25
C ALA A 15 21.84 11.48 -19.18
N GLY A 16 22.62 11.39 -20.26
CA GLY A 16 22.63 10.24 -21.17
C GLY A 16 23.66 9.20 -20.76
N PRO A 17 23.79 8.08 -21.50
CA PRO A 17 24.78 7.03 -21.22
C PRO A 17 26.24 7.49 -21.27
N LEU A 18 26.51 8.54 -22.04
CA LEU A 18 27.85 9.11 -22.25
C LEU A 18 28.11 10.37 -21.42
N GLY A 19 27.19 10.75 -20.52
CA GLY A 19 27.32 11.93 -19.68
C GLY A 19 26.18 12.94 -19.84
N PRO A 20 26.33 14.15 -19.29
CA PRO A 20 25.32 15.20 -19.37
C PRO A 20 25.01 15.62 -20.82
N LEU A 21 23.73 15.74 -21.14
CA LEU A 21 23.28 16.26 -22.43
C LEU A 21 23.27 17.80 -22.39
N PRO A 22 23.85 18.49 -23.41
CA PRO A 22 23.90 19.95 -23.47
C PRO A 22 22.55 20.55 -23.91
N LEU A 23 21.51 20.31 -23.11
CA LEU A 23 20.17 20.81 -23.38
C LEU A 23 20.01 22.25 -22.90
N ARG A 24 19.28 23.05 -23.66
CA ARG A 24 18.88 24.39 -23.25
C ARG A 24 17.92 24.32 -22.06
N ARG A 25 17.93 25.35 -21.22
CA ARG A 25 17.11 25.37 -19.99
C ARG A 25 15.61 25.18 -20.25
N LYS A 26 15.04 25.84 -21.30
CA LYS A 26 13.63 25.64 -21.67
C LYS A 26 13.36 24.26 -22.23
N ALA A 27 14.30 23.65 -22.94
CA ALA A 27 14.21 22.25 -23.36
C ALA A 27 14.19 21.29 -22.16
N LEU A 28 15.03 21.54 -21.15
CA LEU A 28 14.96 20.81 -19.87
C LEU A 28 13.61 21.00 -19.18
N GLY A 29 13.10 22.25 -19.11
CA GLY A 29 11.79 22.54 -18.54
C GLY A 29 10.65 21.75 -19.19
N ILE A 30 10.67 21.60 -20.53
CA ILE A 30 9.72 20.76 -21.27
C ILE A 30 9.78 19.31 -20.79
N LEU A 31 10.98 18.73 -20.70
CA LEU A 31 11.15 17.33 -20.29
C LEU A 31 10.69 17.11 -18.85
N TYR A 32 11.08 17.98 -17.92
CA TYR A 32 10.65 17.88 -16.53
C TYR A 32 9.14 18.06 -16.39
N TYR A 33 8.54 18.99 -17.11
CA TYR A 33 7.09 19.19 -17.09
C TYR A 33 6.36 17.94 -17.58
N LEU A 34 6.78 17.36 -18.71
CA LEU A 34 6.18 16.14 -19.25
C LEU A 34 6.42 14.91 -18.35
N ALA A 35 7.55 14.87 -17.65
CA ALA A 35 7.85 13.79 -16.71
C ALA A 35 6.97 13.83 -15.44
N LEU A 36 6.55 15.03 -15.04
CA LEU A 36 5.79 15.27 -13.80
C LEU A 36 4.29 15.37 -14.04
N GLU A 37 3.85 16.02 -15.10
CA GLU A 37 2.43 16.25 -15.41
C GLU A 37 1.87 15.26 -16.45
N GLY A 38 2.75 14.55 -17.16
CA GLY A 38 2.34 13.61 -18.21
C GLY A 38 2.02 14.28 -19.55
N PRO A 39 1.27 13.58 -20.43
CA PRO A 39 0.97 14.07 -21.78
C PRO A 39 0.28 15.43 -21.77
N THR A 40 0.82 16.39 -22.52
CA THR A 40 0.38 17.79 -22.47
C THR A 40 0.25 18.39 -23.87
N ARG A 41 -0.79 19.22 -24.10
CA ARG A 41 -1.01 19.94 -25.35
C ARG A 41 0.08 20.99 -25.57
N ARG A 42 0.46 21.19 -26.83
CA ARG A 42 1.52 22.16 -27.22
C ARG A 42 1.20 23.58 -26.81
N GLU A 43 -0.06 23.98 -26.93
CA GLU A 43 -0.52 25.31 -26.57
C GLU A 43 -0.25 25.59 -25.10
N ARG A 44 -0.61 24.63 -24.22
CA ARG A 44 -0.38 24.75 -22.76
C ARG A 44 1.10 24.85 -22.40
N LEU A 45 1.97 24.06 -23.03
CA LEU A 45 3.42 24.15 -22.81
C LEU A 45 4.01 25.47 -23.34
N ALA A 46 3.52 25.93 -24.48
CA ALA A 46 3.94 27.20 -25.05
C ALA A 46 3.54 28.37 -24.13
N ASP A 47 2.31 28.42 -23.69
CA ASP A 47 1.81 29.45 -22.76
C ASP A 47 2.57 29.43 -21.44
N LEU A 48 2.83 28.24 -20.88
CA LEU A 48 3.55 28.06 -19.63
C LEU A 48 4.99 28.61 -19.70
N LEU A 49 5.71 28.36 -20.81
CA LEU A 49 7.14 28.68 -20.93
C LEU A 49 7.42 30.06 -21.56
N TRP A 50 6.47 30.65 -22.27
CA TRP A 50 6.66 31.94 -22.98
C TRP A 50 5.54 32.94 -22.74
N GLY A 51 4.27 32.56 -22.68
CA GLY A 51 3.16 33.45 -22.33
C GLY A 51 2.89 34.60 -23.31
N HIS A 52 3.33 34.52 -24.59
CA HIS A 52 3.19 35.59 -25.58
C HIS A 52 2.96 35.07 -27.01
N GLY A 53 2.63 35.92 -27.95
CA GLY A 53 2.20 35.57 -29.32
C GLY A 53 3.14 34.70 -30.17
N ALA A 54 4.46 34.69 -29.88
CA ALA A 54 5.44 33.83 -30.53
C ALA A 54 5.70 32.49 -29.80
N ALA A 55 4.93 32.19 -28.76
CA ALA A 55 5.17 31.03 -27.87
C ALA A 55 5.22 29.68 -28.61
N LEU A 56 4.30 29.43 -29.53
CA LEU A 56 4.28 28.21 -30.34
C LEU A 56 5.47 28.09 -31.30
N GLN A 57 5.97 29.19 -31.84
CA GLN A 57 7.15 29.18 -32.68
C GLN A 57 8.41 28.87 -31.86
N ASN A 58 8.55 29.47 -30.70
CA ASN A 58 9.62 29.19 -29.75
C ASN A 58 9.59 27.73 -29.28
N LEU A 59 8.40 27.20 -28.96
CA LEU A 59 8.25 25.79 -28.61
C LEU A 59 8.71 24.87 -29.75
N ARG A 60 8.36 25.18 -31.02
CA ARG A 60 8.83 24.41 -32.19
C ARG A 60 10.35 24.35 -32.28
N ALA A 61 11.03 25.49 -32.03
CA ALA A 61 12.49 25.54 -32.03
C ALA A 61 13.11 24.65 -30.93
N GLU A 62 12.56 24.70 -29.72
CA GLU A 62 13.03 23.82 -28.60
C GLU A 62 12.73 22.36 -28.88
N LEU A 63 11.57 22.01 -29.44
CA LEU A 63 11.25 20.63 -29.81
C LEU A 63 12.19 20.12 -30.93
N THR A 64 12.61 20.98 -31.85
CA THR A 64 13.61 20.63 -32.88
C THR A 64 14.96 20.34 -32.23
N HIS A 65 15.38 21.20 -31.29
CA HIS A 65 16.58 20.96 -30.49
C HIS A 65 16.52 19.67 -29.70
N LEU A 66 15.41 19.37 -28.99
CA LEU A 66 15.23 18.13 -28.27
C LEU A 66 15.32 16.88 -29.17
N ARG A 67 14.74 16.95 -30.39
CA ARG A 67 14.79 15.84 -31.35
C ARG A 67 16.20 15.52 -31.84
N SER A 68 17.11 16.48 -31.85
CA SER A 68 18.51 16.21 -32.21
C SER A 68 19.20 15.29 -31.22
N PHE A 69 18.74 15.23 -29.96
CA PHE A 69 19.26 14.36 -28.91
C PHE A 69 18.42 13.10 -28.66
N LEU A 70 17.08 13.23 -28.75
CA LEU A 70 16.15 12.15 -28.37
C LEU A 70 15.64 11.33 -29.57
N GLY A 71 16.01 11.74 -30.78
CA GLY A 71 15.58 11.11 -32.02
C GLY A 71 14.45 11.85 -32.73
N LYS A 72 14.41 11.70 -34.07
CA LYS A 72 13.50 12.47 -34.95
C LYS A 72 12.00 12.25 -34.66
N GLU A 73 11.64 11.11 -34.11
CA GLU A 73 10.24 10.74 -33.81
C GLU A 73 9.78 11.23 -32.43
N ALA A 74 10.72 11.70 -31.58
CA ALA A 74 10.38 12.16 -30.24
C ALA A 74 9.52 13.45 -30.28
N LEU A 75 8.59 13.56 -29.34
CA LEU A 75 7.80 14.76 -29.08
C LEU A 75 7.02 15.27 -30.34
N ARG A 76 6.38 14.35 -31.07
CA ARG A 76 5.51 14.65 -32.22
C ARG A 76 4.03 14.73 -31.82
N GLY A 77 3.21 15.29 -32.71
CA GLY A 77 1.76 15.38 -32.53
C GLY A 77 1.29 16.63 -31.77
N PRO A 78 -0.01 16.84 -31.63
CA PRO A 78 -0.60 17.97 -30.91
C PRO A 78 -0.49 17.84 -29.39
N VAL A 79 -0.45 16.61 -28.88
CA VAL A 79 -0.18 16.28 -27.48
C VAL A 79 1.22 15.69 -27.39
N LEU A 80 2.06 16.29 -26.57
CA LEU A 80 3.44 15.86 -26.35
C LEU A 80 3.48 14.93 -25.14
N SER A 81 4.18 13.81 -25.28
CA SER A 81 4.42 12.84 -24.19
C SER A 81 5.92 12.66 -24.00
N LEU A 82 6.31 12.31 -22.78
CA LEU A 82 7.72 12.01 -22.49
C LEU A 82 8.17 10.83 -23.37
N PRO A 83 9.29 10.97 -24.11
CA PRO A 83 9.76 9.93 -25.01
C PRO A 83 10.13 8.65 -24.24
N PRO A 84 9.90 7.45 -24.82
CA PRO A 84 10.36 6.20 -24.25
C PRO A 84 11.87 6.23 -24.00
N GLY A 85 12.30 5.84 -22.79
CA GLY A 85 13.71 5.87 -22.38
C GLY A 85 14.17 7.19 -21.74
N VAL A 86 13.31 8.20 -21.60
CA VAL A 86 13.53 9.35 -20.73
C VAL A 86 12.84 9.09 -19.41
N GLU A 87 13.59 9.05 -18.31
CA GLU A 87 13.10 8.68 -16.98
C GLU A 87 13.45 9.77 -15.96
N LEU A 88 12.50 10.07 -15.07
CA LEU A 88 12.74 10.95 -13.93
C LEU A 88 13.49 10.17 -12.84
N ASP A 89 14.70 10.61 -12.51
CA ASP A 89 15.50 10.03 -11.44
C ASP A 89 15.19 10.73 -10.11
N ARG A 90 14.49 10.02 -9.25
CA ARG A 90 14.09 10.48 -7.92
C ARG A 90 15.05 10.03 -6.81
N THR A 91 16.12 9.30 -7.18
CA THR A 91 17.07 8.73 -6.21
C THR A 91 18.23 9.67 -5.91
N ALA A 92 18.46 10.70 -6.75
CA ALA A 92 19.48 11.70 -6.50
C ALA A 92 19.11 12.49 -5.22
N SER A 93 20.00 12.47 -4.23
CA SER A 93 19.85 13.21 -2.98
C SER A 93 20.69 14.49 -3.01
N GLY A 94 20.09 15.62 -2.61
CA GLY A 94 20.75 16.90 -2.39
C GLY A 94 20.26 18.02 -3.30
N GLY A 95 19.97 19.17 -2.71
CA GLY A 95 19.41 20.35 -3.38
C GLY A 95 17.89 20.35 -3.50
N ASP A 96 17.32 21.48 -3.89
CA ASP A 96 15.88 21.62 -4.08
C ASP A 96 15.40 20.90 -5.34
N PRO A 97 14.14 20.41 -5.36
CA PRO A 97 13.55 19.87 -6.58
C PRO A 97 13.51 20.93 -7.68
N LEU A 98 13.88 20.53 -8.91
CA LEU A 98 13.85 21.41 -10.08
C LEU A 98 14.74 22.67 -9.95
N GLU A 99 15.83 22.57 -9.20
CA GLU A 99 16.76 23.67 -9.00
C GLU A 99 17.33 24.19 -10.33
N GLY A 100 17.25 25.51 -10.53
CA GLY A 100 17.72 26.16 -11.75
C GLY A 100 16.69 26.24 -12.88
N LEU A 101 15.41 25.90 -12.63
CA LEU A 101 14.30 26.07 -13.58
C LEU A 101 13.32 27.17 -13.18
N GLU A 102 13.55 27.85 -12.05
CA GLU A 102 12.64 28.82 -11.45
C GLU A 102 12.40 30.07 -12.30
N ASP A 103 13.35 30.45 -13.12
CA ASP A 103 13.37 31.69 -13.90
C ASP A 103 13.06 31.51 -15.40
N LEU A 104 12.51 30.35 -15.79
CA LEU A 104 12.17 30.09 -17.20
C LEU A 104 11.04 30.99 -17.72
N SER A 105 10.05 31.26 -16.88
CA SER A 105 8.97 32.24 -17.07
C SER A 105 8.23 32.42 -15.73
N PRO A 106 7.43 33.48 -15.52
CA PRO A 106 6.62 33.63 -14.31
C PRO A 106 5.69 32.44 -14.06
N SER A 107 4.94 32.00 -15.06
CA SER A 107 4.02 30.86 -14.96
C SER A 107 4.73 29.54 -14.69
N PHE A 108 5.95 29.38 -15.20
CA PHE A 108 6.77 28.19 -14.90
C PHE A 108 7.36 28.25 -13.49
N ALA A 109 7.74 29.45 -13.03
CA ALA A 109 8.16 29.67 -11.64
C ALA A 109 7.06 29.30 -10.64
N ASP A 110 5.81 29.75 -10.89
CA ASP A 110 4.66 29.41 -10.08
C ASP A 110 4.43 27.87 -10.07
N TRP A 111 4.59 27.22 -11.22
CA TRP A 111 4.49 25.77 -11.31
C TRP A 111 5.60 25.06 -10.52
N VAL A 112 6.86 25.52 -10.58
CA VAL A 112 7.97 24.99 -9.78
C VAL A 112 7.71 25.18 -8.29
N GLN A 113 7.24 26.37 -7.87
CA GLN A 113 6.90 26.64 -6.46
C GLN A 113 5.76 25.74 -5.98
N MET A 114 4.73 25.56 -6.81
CA MET A 114 3.64 24.64 -6.52
C MET A 114 4.16 23.19 -6.33
N TRP A 115 5.09 22.74 -7.18
CA TRP A 115 5.71 21.44 -7.08
C TRP A 115 6.59 21.32 -5.82
N ARG A 116 7.41 22.31 -5.51
CA ARG A 116 8.22 22.35 -4.27
C ARG A 116 7.35 22.32 -3.02
N ALA A 117 6.29 23.12 -2.99
CA ALA A 117 5.34 23.10 -1.90
C ALA A 117 4.64 21.74 -1.73
N ARG A 118 4.39 21.04 -2.84
CA ARG A 118 3.83 19.68 -2.83
C ARG A 118 4.83 18.64 -2.31
N TRP A 119 6.12 18.76 -2.70
CA TRP A 119 7.18 17.85 -2.25
C TRP A 119 7.58 18.11 -0.79
N GLY A 120 7.73 19.37 -0.38
CA GLY A 120 8.02 19.73 1.01
C GLY A 120 6.94 19.22 1.97
N LYS A 121 5.66 19.30 1.59
CA LYS A 121 4.58 18.70 2.37
C LYS A 121 4.55 17.18 2.35
N ALA A 122 5.06 16.54 1.28
CA ALA A 122 5.16 15.08 1.23
C ALA A 122 6.29 14.53 2.12
N GLU A 123 7.35 15.30 2.35
CA GLU A 123 8.39 14.97 3.33
C GLU A 123 7.93 15.18 4.78
N GLU A 124 7.02 16.13 5.02
CA GLU A 124 6.46 16.41 6.36
C GLU A 124 5.49 15.32 6.87
N THR A 125 5.03 14.40 6.03
CA THR A 125 4.06 13.35 6.40
C THR A 125 4.71 12.00 6.76
N LEU A 126 5.92 12.00 7.26
CA LEU A 126 6.46 10.80 7.92
C LEU A 126 5.71 10.57 9.23
N PRO A 127 5.16 9.38 9.48
CA PRO A 127 4.57 9.07 10.77
C PRO A 127 5.67 9.11 11.82
N PHE A 128 5.65 10.16 12.63
CA PHE A 128 6.66 10.41 13.65
C PHE A 128 6.10 10.03 15.03
N PRO A 129 6.78 9.15 15.79
CA PRO A 129 6.29 8.73 17.10
C PRO A 129 6.11 9.92 18.04
N GLU A 130 4.92 10.07 18.62
CA GLU A 130 4.56 11.23 19.46
C GLU A 130 5.54 11.46 20.61
N ARG A 131 5.98 10.40 21.28
CA ARG A 131 6.91 10.52 22.42
C ARG A 131 8.27 11.07 22.01
N LEU A 132 8.68 10.86 20.76
CA LEU A 132 9.94 11.41 20.26
C LEU A 132 9.89 12.94 20.07
N LYS A 133 8.71 13.54 20.06
CA LYS A 133 8.56 15.00 20.04
C LYS A 133 9.15 15.67 21.28
N GLY A 134 9.18 14.96 22.40
CA GLY A 134 9.74 15.43 23.68
C GLY A 134 11.23 15.16 23.89
N VAL A 135 11.88 14.42 23.00
CA VAL A 135 13.31 14.06 23.14
C VAL A 135 14.20 15.28 23.18
N ARG A 136 15.16 15.26 24.08
CA ARG A 136 16.23 16.25 24.21
C ARG A 136 17.55 15.51 24.48
N PRO A 137 18.69 15.99 23.99
CA PRO A 137 19.98 15.44 24.38
C PRO A 137 20.26 15.64 25.90
N PRO A 138 20.96 14.71 26.57
CA PRO A 138 21.36 13.41 26.03
C PRO A 138 20.21 12.42 25.99
N ALA A 139 20.11 11.60 24.93
CA ALA A 139 19.07 10.61 24.84
C ALA A 139 19.52 9.33 24.10
N LEU A 140 18.93 8.21 24.49
CA LEU A 140 18.97 6.94 23.79
C LEU A 140 17.57 6.63 23.23
N VAL A 141 17.47 6.46 21.94
CA VAL A 141 16.22 6.13 21.24
C VAL A 141 16.36 4.75 20.61
N VAL A 142 15.49 3.83 20.93
CA VAL A 142 15.38 2.52 20.29
C VAL A 142 14.17 2.56 19.37
N LEU A 143 14.40 2.48 18.07
CA LEU A 143 13.35 2.40 17.06
C LEU A 143 13.10 0.96 16.67
N ILE A 144 11.93 0.46 17.01
CA ILE A 144 11.49 -0.90 16.71
C ILE A 144 10.64 -0.87 15.44
N GLY A 145 10.92 -1.76 14.49
CA GLY A 145 10.10 -1.90 13.29
C GLY A 145 10.64 -2.98 12.35
N PRO A 146 9.78 -3.53 11.49
CA PRO A 146 10.21 -4.49 10.49
C PRO A 146 11.09 -3.82 9.42
N PRO A 147 11.75 -4.61 8.56
CA PRO A 147 12.44 -4.09 7.38
C PRO A 147 11.54 -3.17 6.55
N GLY A 148 12.07 -2.05 6.11
CA GLY A 148 11.32 -1.08 5.31
C GLY A 148 10.32 -0.20 6.08
N SER A 149 10.36 -0.22 7.42
CA SER A 149 9.49 0.62 8.24
C SER A 149 9.84 2.12 8.24
N GLY A 150 11.06 2.50 7.82
CA GLY A 150 11.48 3.89 7.81
C GLY A 150 12.18 4.34 9.10
N ARG A 151 12.87 3.43 9.79
CA ARG A 151 13.62 3.73 11.04
C ARG A 151 14.68 4.81 10.84
N GLU A 152 15.40 4.78 9.73
CA GLU A 152 16.40 5.80 9.40
C GLU A 152 15.75 7.15 9.13
N GLU A 153 14.63 7.17 8.45
CA GLU A 153 13.85 8.38 8.18
C GLU A 153 13.35 9.04 9.45
N VAL A 154 12.88 8.25 10.43
CA VAL A 154 12.50 8.78 11.75
C VAL A 154 13.73 9.39 12.46
N ALA A 155 14.89 8.75 12.36
CA ALA A 155 16.12 9.29 12.94
C ALA A 155 16.58 10.60 12.27
N ARG A 156 16.41 10.72 10.94
CA ARG A 156 16.67 11.97 10.20
C ARG A 156 15.70 13.07 10.59
N ALA A 157 14.41 12.76 10.66
CA ALA A 157 13.39 13.71 11.12
C ALA A 157 13.65 14.19 12.57
N LEU A 158 14.14 13.29 13.44
CA LEU A 158 14.56 13.66 14.78
C LEU A 158 15.78 14.61 14.76
N SER A 159 16.75 14.36 13.88
CA SER A 159 17.92 15.22 13.67
C SER A 159 17.52 16.63 13.24
N GLU A 160 16.64 16.76 12.26
CA GLU A 160 16.12 18.05 11.79
C GLU A 160 15.37 18.79 12.88
N ARG A 161 14.49 18.11 13.62
CA ARG A 161 13.73 18.67 14.73
C ARG A 161 14.60 19.21 15.85
N LEU A 162 15.71 18.53 16.15
CA LEU A 162 16.66 18.94 17.16
C LEU A 162 17.69 19.95 16.66
N SER A 163 17.69 20.24 15.36
CA SER A 163 18.74 21.04 14.68
C SER A 163 20.14 20.50 14.95
N LEU A 164 20.28 19.17 15.01
CA LEU A 164 21.51 18.47 15.23
C LEU A 164 21.92 17.71 13.94
N PRO A 165 23.21 17.60 13.60
CA PRO A 165 23.62 16.87 12.41
C PRO A 165 23.30 15.38 12.53
N PHE A 166 22.74 14.79 11.45
CA PHE A 166 22.56 13.35 11.31
C PHE A 166 23.90 12.69 10.97
N ARG A 167 24.25 11.63 11.68
CA ARG A 167 25.52 10.91 11.51
C ARG A 167 25.33 9.40 11.61
N GLN A 168 26.21 8.67 10.96
CA GLN A 168 26.36 7.22 11.10
C GLN A 168 27.77 6.92 11.60
N GLY A 169 27.92 5.87 12.40
CA GLY A 169 29.21 5.47 12.94
C GLY A 169 29.47 5.95 14.38
N ARG A 170 30.72 6.00 14.79
CA ARG A 170 31.08 6.32 16.20
C ARG A 170 30.71 7.73 16.59
N PRO A 171 30.06 7.93 17.75
CA PRO A 171 29.68 9.25 18.23
C PRO A 171 30.90 10.14 18.49
N GLN A 172 30.95 11.29 17.82
CA GLN A 172 32.00 12.30 18.00
C GLN A 172 31.37 13.69 17.91
N GLY A 173 31.24 14.38 19.05
CA GLY A 173 30.63 15.69 19.13
C GLY A 173 29.09 15.67 19.08
N PRO A 174 28.44 16.86 18.97
CA PRO A 174 26.99 16.99 18.91
C PRO A 174 26.40 16.27 17.69
N GLY A 175 25.24 15.63 17.87
CA GLY A 175 24.55 14.99 16.74
C GLY A 175 23.54 13.92 17.11
N VAL A 176 22.75 13.52 16.10
CA VAL A 176 21.90 12.34 16.13
C VAL A 176 22.63 11.23 15.40
N TYR A 177 22.99 10.18 16.13
CA TYR A 177 23.76 9.05 15.64
C TYR A 177 22.89 7.84 15.42
N TYR A 178 22.75 7.42 14.16
CA TYR A 178 21.94 6.29 13.77
C TYR A 178 22.77 5.02 13.62
N PHE A 179 22.30 3.97 14.27
CA PHE A 179 22.88 2.62 14.21
C PHE A 179 21.84 1.68 13.59
N GLY A 180 22.04 1.35 12.32
CA GLY A 180 21.22 0.38 11.59
C GLY A 180 21.57 -1.08 11.92
N GLU A 181 20.79 -2.01 11.45
CA GLU A 181 21.08 -3.45 11.52
C GLU A 181 22.05 -3.90 10.41
N PRO A 182 22.83 -4.96 10.60
CA PRO A 182 22.97 -5.76 11.83
C PRO A 182 23.86 -5.08 12.86
N LEU A 183 23.35 -4.92 14.07
CA LEU A 183 24.18 -4.49 15.17
C LEU A 183 24.86 -5.70 15.81
N PRO A 184 26.14 -5.66 16.14
CA PRO A 184 26.74 -6.61 17.05
C PRO A 184 26.03 -6.48 18.42
N GLY A 185 25.01 -7.32 18.61
CA GLY A 185 23.97 -7.30 19.64
C GLY A 185 24.35 -6.77 21.03
N LYS A 186 24.97 -7.59 21.86
CA LYS A 186 25.27 -7.25 23.26
C LYS A 186 26.39 -6.21 23.43
N GLU A 187 27.32 -6.12 22.51
CA GLU A 187 28.50 -5.27 22.66
C GLU A 187 28.21 -3.77 22.47
N LEU A 188 27.29 -3.42 21.58
CA LEU A 188 26.97 -2.02 21.32
C LEU A 188 26.18 -1.37 22.47
N ALA A 189 25.29 -2.11 23.12
CA ALA A 189 24.54 -1.63 24.27
C ALA A 189 25.43 -1.24 25.45
N PHE A 190 26.60 -1.86 25.55
CA PHE A 190 27.56 -1.57 26.62
C PHE A 190 28.57 -0.45 26.27
N ALA A 191 28.74 -0.14 24.99
CA ALA A 191 29.71 0.84 24.50
C ALA A 191 29.11 2.24 24.30
N LEU A 192 27.78 2.37 24.16
CA LEU A 192 27.12 3.62 23.78
C LEU A 192 26.56 4.35 25.00
N HIS A 193 27.23 5.41 25.39
CA HIS A 193 26.72 6.39 26.35
C HIS A 193 26.52 7.71 25.60
N PRO A 194 25.29 8.26 25.56
CA PRO A 194 25.09 9.57 24.94
C PRO A 194 25.81 10.64 25.77
N ALA A 195 26.66 11.40 25.12
CA ALA A 195 27.22 12.62 25.71
C ALA A 195 26.13 13.71 25.78
N PRO A 196 26.33 14.79 26.56
CA PRO A 196 25.31 15.82 26.83
C PRO A 196 24.61 16.41 25.59
N GLU A 197 25.27 16.42 24.42
CA GLU A 197 24.76 16.97 23.16
C GLU A 197 24.46 15.90 22.11
N GLN A 198 24.29 14.65 22.54
CA GLN A 198 24.12 13.51 21.63
C GLN A 198 22.77 12.84 21.83
N VAL A 199 22.19 12.41 20.71
CA VAL A 199 21.07 11.45 20.67
C VAL A 199 21.55 10.21 19.92
N LEU A 200 21.52 9.07 20.59
CA LEU A 200 21.85 7.79 19.98
C LEU A 200 20.57 7.09 19.56
N VAL A 201 20.44 6.78 18.29
CA VAL A 201 19.26 6.09 17.73
C VAL A 201 19.67 4.69 17.29
N VAL A 202 19.12 3.68 17.93
CA VAL A 202 19.38 2.27 17.66
C VAL A 202 18.17 1.66 16.96
N ALA A 203 18.37 1.18 15.74
CA ALA A 203 17.35 0.44 15.01
C ALA A 203 17.31 -1.02 15.46
N ARG A 204 16.11 -1.53 15.72
CA ARG A 204 15.88 -2.93 16.07
C ARG A 204 14.76 -3.52 15.24
N SER A 205 14.92 -4.76 14.86
CA SER A 205 13.84 -5.51 14.24
C SER A 205 12.71 -5.78 15.26
N ARG A 206 11.50 -5.81 14.75
CA ARG A 206 10.36 -6.32 15.51
C ARG A 206 10.43 -7.86 15.68
N PHE A 207 11.08 -8.53 14.74
CA PHE A 207 11.19 -9.99 14.70
C PHE A 207 12.38 -10.46 15.52
N GLY A 208 12.11 -11.25 16.56
CA GLY A 208 13.18 -11.79 17.41
C GLY A 208 13.72 -10.77 18.41
N GLU A 209 12.89 -9.88 18.92
CA GLU A 209 13.25 -9.07 20.08
C GLU A 209 13.83 -9.99 21.16
N ASP A 210 15.09 -9.74 21.51
CA ASP A 210 15.66 -10.31 22.72
C ASP A 210 15.20 -9.45 23.90
N PRO A 211 14.21 -9.90 24.72
CA PRO A 211 13.77 -9.14 25.88
C PRO A 211 14.92 -8.78 26.81
N ALA A 212 15.96 -9.62 26.85
CA ALA A 212 17.17 -9.38 27.62
C ALA A 212 17.92 -8.14 27.14
N PHE A 213 17.88 -7.83 25.84
CA PHE A 213 18.51 -6.61 25.30
C PHE A 213 17.79 -5.35 25.82
N LEU A 214 16.46 -5.31 25.74
CA LEU A 214 15.69 -4.16 26.25
C LEU A 214 15.81 -4.02 27.77
N LEU A 215 15.82 -5.13 28.51
CA LEU A 215 16.04 -5.13 29.96
C LEU A 215 17.45 -4.62 30.29
N ALA A 216 18.48 -5.07 29.56
CA ALA A 216 19.85 -4.60 29.74
C ALA A 216 19.99 -3.10 29.45
N LEU A 217 19.31 -2.59 28.40
CA LEU A 217 19.27 -1.17 28.10
C LEU A 217 18.62 -0.38 29.24
N ARG A 218 17.43 -0.81 29.69
CA ARG A 218 16.70 -0.15 30.78
C ARG A 218 17.43 -0.20 32.11
N ALA A 219 18.17 -1.27 32.39
CA ALA A 219 18.98 -1.39 33.60
C ALA A 219 20.21 -0.46 33.58
N ARG A 220 20.71 -0.10 32.41
CA ARG A 220 21.95 0.67 32.25
C ARG A 220 21.70 2.16 32.03
N PHE A 221 20.60 2.52 31.37
CA PHE A 221 20.26 3.90 31.05
C PHE A 221 19.05 4.37 31.87
N PRO A 222 19.09 5.58 32.43
CA PRO A 222 17.95 6.17 33.12
C PRO A 222 16.71 6.20 32.22
N ALA A 223 15.55 5.96 32.80
CA ALA A 223 14.27 5.92 32.08
C ALA A 223 13.95 7.29 31.44
N GLU A 224 14.43 8.37 32.04
CA GLU A 224 14.18 9.76 31.61
C GLU A 224 14.84 10.09 30.27
N ILE A 225 15.90 9.37 29.90
CA ILE A 225 16.66 9.59 28.65
C ILE A 225 16.53 8.42 27.68
N THR A 226 15.76 7.39 28.02
CA THR A 226 15.60 6.18 27.21
C THR A 226 14.20 6.10 26.61
N PHE A 227 14.10 6.15 25.30
CA PHE A 227 12.86 6.08 24.55
C PHE A 227 12.86 4.79 23.70
N VAL A 228 11.82 3.99 23.85
CA VAL A 228 11.60 2.78 23.07
C VAL A 228 10.29 2.94 22.33
N GLU A 229 10.37 3.07 21.00
CA GLU A 229 9.22 3.42 20.18
C GLU A 229 9.12 2.51 18.95
N GLU A 230 7.91 2.06 18.67
CA GLU A 230 7.62 1.38 17.40
C GLU A 230 7.44 2.42 16.30
N VAL A 231 8.06 2.18 15.14
CA VAL A 231 7.87 3.03 13.97
C VAL A 231 6.47 2.79 13.41
N PRO A 232 5.59 3.79 13.45
CA PRO A 232 4.21 3.63 13.01
C PRO A 232 4.11 3.40 11.50
N ARG A 233 2.99 2.83 11.07
CA ARG A 233 2.62 2.76 9.66
C ARG A 233 1.96 4.06 9.27
N LEU A 234 2.07 4.44 8.00
CA LEU A 234 1.17 5.41 7.40
C LEU A 234 -0.25 4.86 7.44
N SER A 235 -1.19 5.67 7.87
CA SER A 235 -2.60 5.43 7.60
C SER A 235 -2.93 5.75 6.13
N TRP A 236 -4.07 5.26 5.65
CA TRP A 236 -4.49 5.58 4.29
C TRP A 236 -4.67 7.10 4.04
N PRO A 237 -5.31 7.88 4.95
CA PRO A 237 -5.40 9.33 4.78
C PRO A 237 -4.02 10.01 4.68
N GLU A 238 -3.09 9.68 5.58
CA GLU A 238 -1.74 10.24 5.55
C GLU A 238 -0.99 9.90 4.25
N ALA A 239 -1.08 8.65 3.80
CA ALA A 239 -0.48 8.23 2.54
C ALA A 239 -1.14 8.94 1.34
N ARG A 240 -2.47 9.10 1.37
CA ARG A 240 -3.25 9.73 0.30
C ARG A 240 -2.99 11.23 0.22
N ASP A 241 -2.93 11.92 1.35
CA ASP A 241 -2.65 13.36 1.42
C ASP A 241 -1.16 13.69 1.20
N GLY A 242 -0.28 12.72 1.44
CA GLY A 242 1.16 12.81 1.27
C GLY A 242 1.67 12.19 -0.04
N PRO A 243 2.46 11.09 0.05
CA PRO A 243 3.21 10.54 -1.09
C PRO A 243 2.33 10.03 -2.25
N LEU A 244 1.05 9.75 -2.03
CA LEU A 244 0.12 9.23 -3.04
C LEU A 244 -0.87 10.28 -3.57
N ARG A 245 -0.77 11.53 -3.13
CA ARG A 245 -1.75 12.60 -3.39
C ARG A 245 -2.14 12.76 -4.86
N HIS A 246 -1.17 12.62 -5.77
CA HIS A 246 -1.36 12.93 -7.19
C HIS A 246 -1.62 11.69 -8.06
N ARG A 247 -1.74 10.51 -7.45
CA ARG A 247 -2.03 9.29 -8.20
C ARG A 247 -3.54 9.07 -8.31
N PRO A 248 -4.03 8.42 -9.39
CA PRO A 248 -5.40 7.94 -9.44
C PRO A 248 -5.70 7.06 -8.23
N PHE A 249 -6.93 7.12 -7.73
CA PHE A 249 -7.31 6.44 -6.48
C PHE A 249 -6.90 4.96 -6.44
N LEU A 250 -7.28 4.18 -7.47
CA LEU A 250 -6.98 2.74 -7.51
C LEU A 250 -5.48 2.44 -7.55
N GLU A 251 -4.71 3.25 -8.27
CA GLU A 251 -3.26 3.11 -8.33
C GLU A 251 -2.63 3.44 -6.97
N ALA A 252 -3.04 4.56 -6.37
CA ALA A 252 -2.60 4.97 -5.04
C ALA A 252 -2.89 3.88 -3.99
N ALA A 253 -4.11 3.35 -4.00
CA ALA A 253 -4.52 2.31 -3.07
C ALA A 253 -3.71 1.02 -3.25
N ARG A 254 -3.37 0.62 -4.48
CA ARG A 254 -2.49 -0.53 -4.74
C ARG A 254 -1.09 -0.32 -4.18
N PHE A 255 -0.49 0.84 -4.38
CA PHE A 255 0.81 1.18 -3.78
C PHE A 255 0.75 1.11 -2.25
N PHE A 256 -0.31 1.64 -1.65
CA PHE A 256 -0.51 1.60 -0.21
C PHE A 256 -0.63 0.17 0.32
N LEU A 257 -1.51 -0.64 -0.29
CA LEU A 257 -1.71 -2.05 0.10
C LEU A 257 -0.41 -2.86 -0.03
N ARG A 258 0.31 -2.68 -1.12
CA ARG A 258 1.58 -3.38 -1.39
C ARG A 258 2.71 -2.98 -0.44
N SER A 259 2.70 -1.74 0.01
CA SER A 259 3.68 -1.27 1.01
C SER A 259 3.30 -1.68 2.44
N GLY A 260 2.04 -2.06 2.70
CA GLY A 260 1.52 -2.28 4.04
C GLY A 260 1.56 -1.00 4.89
N GLY A 261 1.55 0.19 4.27
CA GLY A 261 1.73 1.48 4.94
C GLY A 261 3.16 1.73 5.45
N ARG A 262 4.15 0.89 5.06
CA ARG A 262 5.55 1.09 5.45
C ARG A 262 6.22 2.11 4.53
N VAL A 263 6.74 3.18 5.11
CA VAL A 263 7.23 4.37 4.40
C VAL A 263 8.33 4.06 3.40
N GLU A 264 9.35 3.30 3.82
CA GLU A 264 10.48 2.97 2.95
C GLU A 264 10.05 2.04 1.81
N VAL A 265 9.18 1.04 2.10
CA VAL A 265 8.64 0.15 1.07
C VAL A 265 7.82 0.96 0.07
N LEU A 266 6.97 1.87 0.54
CA LEU A 266 6.15 2.72 -0.32
C LEU A 266 7.04 3.60 -1.22
N ARG A 267 8.06 4.22 -0.66
CA ARG A 267 9.01 5.07 -1.40
C ARG A 267 9.75 4.28 -2.48
N GLU A 268 10.24 3.10 -2.16
CA GLU A 268 10.93 2.23 -3.14
C GLU A 268 9.97 1.78 -4.26
N LEU A 269 8.73 1.39 -3.93
CA LEU A 269 7.72 1.05 -4.94
C LEU A 269 7.40 2.25 -5.85
N LEU A 270 7.25 3.44 -5.26
CA LEU A 270 7.01 4.67 -6.01
C LEU A 270 8.16 5.02 -6.94
N SER A 271 9.41 4.82 -6.50
CA SER A 271 10.60 5.04 -7.33
C SER A 271 10.66 4.10 -8.53
N MET A 272 10.16 2.88 -8.38
CA MET A 272 10.07 1.88 -9.46
C MET A 272 8.85 2.09 -10.37
N GLY A 273 7.89 2.92 -9.96
CA GLY A 273 6.69 3.25 -10.73
C GLY A 273 5.68 2.10 -10.87
N SER A 274 5.82 1.01 -10.10
CA SER A 274 4.92 -0.14 -10.15
C SER A 274 4.66 -0.72 -8.76
N PRO A 275 3.40 -0.91 -8.37
CA PRO A 275 3.05 -1.57 -7.12
C PRO A 275 3.40 -3.07 -7.11
N GLU A 276 3.58 -3.67 -8.29
CA GLU A 276 3.93 -5.09 -8.45
C GLU A 276 5.46 -5.33 -8.38
N ALA A 277 6.24 -4.27 -8.31
CA ALA A 277 7.69 -4.36 -8.21
C ALA A 277 8.14 -5.02 -6.91
N LEU A 278 9.31 -5.63 -6.94
CA LEU A 278 10.00 -6.17 -5.75
C LEU A 278 11.31 -5.41 -5.53
N PRO A 279 11.27 -4.30 -4.77
CA PRO A 279 12.46 -3.51 -4.47
C PRO A 279 13.58 -4.34 -3.88
N GLN A 280 14.78 -4.26 -4.47
CA GLN A 280 15.91 -5.09 -4.07
C GLN A 280 16.40 -4.81 -2.65
N ARG A 281 16.34 -3.55 -2.21
CA ARG A 281 16.69 -3.16 -0.83
C ARG A 281 15.77 -3.82 0.18
N VAL A 282 14.46 -3.74 -0.03
CA VAL A 282 13.45 -4.37 0.84
C VAL A 282 13.64 -5.89 0.84
N ARG A 283 13.84 -6.47 -0.36
CA ARG A 283 14.12 -7.91 -0.50
C ARG A 283 15.35 -8.34 0.30
N ALA A 284 16.45 -7.60 0.17
CA ALA A 284 17.68 -7.89 0.90
C ALA A 284 17.49 -7.78 2.41
N ALA A 285 16.76 -6.75 2.86
CA ALA A 285 16.48 -6.52 4.27
C ALA A 285 15.57 -7.63 4.85
N VAL A 286 14.49 -8.03 4.15
CA VAL A 286 13.63 -9.16 4.57
C VAL A 286 14.41 -10.48 4.60
N ALA A 287 15.25 -10.73 3.59
CA ALA A 287 16.09 -11.94 3.54
C ALA A 287 17.15 -11.96 4.66
N LEU A 288 17.74 -10.82 4.98
CA LEU A 288 18.68 -10.70 6.09
C LEU A 288 18.00 -11.01 7.42
N GLU A 289 16.81 -10.44 7.65
CA GLU A 289 16.01 -10.68 8.83
C GLU A 289 15.66 -12.17 8.99
N ALA A 290 15.17 -12.80 7.91
CA ALA A 290 14.84 -14.22 7.94
C ALA A 290 16.08 -15.13 8.18
N ARG A 291 17.30 -14.67 7.88
CA ARG A 291 18.53 -15.44 8.16
C ARG A 291 18.84 -15.63 9.65
N TYR A 292 18.30 -14.79 10.51
CA TYR A 292 18.44 -14.95 11.96
C TYR A 292 17.54 -16.05 12.53
N LEU A 293 16.60 -16.58 11.73
CA LEU A 293 15.80 -17.74 12.07
C LEU A 293 16.64 -19.03 11.90
N PRO A 294 16.43 -20.04 12.77
CA PRO A 294 16.91 -21.39 12.51
C PRO A 294 16.47 -21.86 11.12
N LEU A 295 17.29 -22.67 10.46
CA LEU A 295 17.04 -23.06 9.05
C LEU A 295 15.66 -23.67 8.86
N ALA A 296 15.22 -24.58 9.74
CA ALA A 296 13.91 -25.21 9.66
C ALA A 296 12.78 -24.20 9.78
N VAL A 297 12.87 -23.26 10.74
CA VAL A 297 11.90 -22.20 10.99
C VAL A 297 11.81 -21.24 9.79
N ARG A 298 12.95 -20.89 9.20
CA ARG A 298 12.97 -20.06 7.98
C ARG A 298 12.31 -20.77 6.81
N LEU A 299 12.61 -22.03 6.56
CA LEU A 299 11.99 -22.81 5.49
C LEU A 299 10.48 -22.94 5.69
N ALA A 300 10.02 -23.13 6.93
CA ALA A 300 8.60 -23.13 7.24
C ALA A 300 7.95 -21.77 6.89
N LEU A 301 8.56 -20.65 7.28
CA LEU A 301 8.08 -19.31 6.96
C LEU A 301 7.96 -19.09 5.44
N GLU A 302 8.99 -19.48 4.67
CA GLU A 302 9.02 -19.38 3.23
C GLU A 302 7.93 -20.25 2.57
N VAL A 303 7.72 -21.49 3.04
CA VAL A 303 6.67 -22.39 2.53
C VAL A 303 5.28 -21.84 2.82
N LEU A 304 5.03 -21.41 4.06
CA LEU A 304 3.74 -20.85 4.46
C LEU A 304 3.42 -19.53 3.75
N SER A 305 4.44 -18.78 3.35
CA SER A 305 4.30 -17.57 2.54
C SER A 305 3.77 -17.81 1.11
N LEU A 306 3.77 -19.04 0.64
CA LEU A 306 3.16 -19.42 -0.64
C LEU A 306 1.62 -19.40 -0.58
N HIS A 307 1.04 -19.49 0.61
CA HIS A 307 -0.41 -19.35 0.79
C HIS A 307 -0.80 -17.87 0.91
N PRO A 308 -1.74 -17.36 0.11
CA PRO A 308 -2.02 -15.93 0.02
C PRO A 308 -2.80 -15.36 1.19
N GLY A 309 -3.46 -16.16 2.00
CA GLY A 309 -4.33 -15.70 3.08
C GLY A 309 -3.98 -16.27 4.46
N PRO A 310 -4.83 -16.01 5.45
CA PRO A 310 -4.76 -16.70 6.74
C PRO A 310 -5.04 -18.19 6.55
N TRP A 311 -4.31 -19.04 7.22
CA TRP A 311 -4.44 -20.50 7.14
C TRP A 311 -4.79 -21.12 8.50
N PRO A 312 -5.54 -22.24 8.54
CA PRO A 312 -5.97 -22.87 9.78
C PRO A 312 -4.79 -23.45 10.55
N ALA A 313 -4.89 -23.49 11.88
CA ALA A 313 -3.80 -24.00 12.73
C ALA A 313 -3.41 -25.44 12.38
N GLU A 314 -4.39 -26.24 12.00
CA GLU A 314 -4.23 -27.65 11.61
C GLU A 314 -3.33 -27.84 10.38
N LEU A 315 -3.12 -26.79 9.57
CA LEU A 315 -2.19 -26.84 8.45
C LEU A 315 -0.75 -27.07 8.91
N ALA A 316 -0.36 -26.50 10.05
CA ALA A 316 0.96 -26.71 10.61
C ALA A 316 1.20 -28.19 10.95
N GLU A 317 0.22 -28.84 11.56
CA GLU A 317 0.26 -30.27 11.88
C GLU A 317 0.28 -31.12 10.59
N ALA A 318 -0.60 -30.83 9.63
CA ALA A 318 -0.67 -31.53 8.35
C ALA A 318 0.64 -31.46 7.53
N LEU A 319 1.43 -30.40 7.73
CA LEU A 319 2.74 -30.21 7.10
C LEU A 319 3.91 -30.72 7.97
N GLY A 320 3.67 -31.09 9.24
CA GLY A 320 4.72 -31.42 10.20
C GLY A 320 5.59 -30.23 10.60
N LEU A 321 5.01 -29.04 10.72
CA LEU A 321 5.69 -27.76 10.98
C LEU A 321 5.23 -27.09 12.29
N GLN A 322 4.69 -27.85 13.25
CA GLN A 322 4.09 -27.31 14.46
C GLN A 322 5.09 -26.54 15.34
N GLU A 323 6.30 -27.10 15.50
CA GLU A 323 7.36 -26.47 16.31
C GLU A 323 7.85 -25.19 15.65
N GLU A 324 8.03 -25.20 14.34
CA GLU A 324 8.47 -24.03 13.56
C GLU A 324 7.42 -22.91 13.59
N VAL A 325 6.15 -23.25 13.50
CA VAL A 325 5.04 -22.29 13.58
C VAL A 325 4.97 -21.64 14.96
N ASN A 326 5.11 -22.42 16.03
CA ASN A 326 5.16 -21.90 17.40
C ASN A 326 6.35 -20.92 17.57
N GLU A 327 7.52 -21.27 17.03
CA GLU A 327 8.69 -20.41 17.09
C GLU A 327 8.49 -19.13 16.25
N LEU A 328 7.84 -19.22 15.08
CA LEU A 328 7.50 -18.06 14.24
C LEU A 328 6.50 -17.12 14.93
N GLU A 329 5.52 -17.68 15.65
CA GLU A 329 4.58 -16.90 16.44
C GLU A 329 5.30 -16.21 17.61
N HIS A 330 6.11 -16.96 18.36
CA HIS A 330 6.90 -16.41 19.47
C HIS A 330 7.80 -15.26 19.04
N ARG A 331 8.40 -15.35 17.85
CA ARG A 331 9.23 -14.29 17.27
C ARG A 331 8.43 -13.18 16.57
N GLY A 332 7.12 -13.23 16.57
CA GLY A 332 6.27 -12.19 16.01
C GLY A 332 6.15 -12.18 14.49
N TRP A 333 6.64 -13.20 13.78
CA TRP A 333 6.43 -13.36 12.33
C TRP A 333 5.01 -13.74 11.98
N LEU A 334 4.38 -14.50 12.86
CA LEU A 334 3.00 -14.93 12.73
C LEU A 334 2.16 -14.37 13.86
N ALA A 335 0.88 -14.15 13.60
CA ALA A 335 -0.13 -13.82 14.58
C ALA A 335 -1.28 -14.82 14.46
N PHE A 336 -1.75 -15.34 15.60
CA PHE A 336 -2.89 -16.22 15.70
C PHE A 336 -4.14 -15.44 16.07
N GLN A 337 -5.19 -15.56 15.24
CA GLN A 337 -6.46 -14.89 15.48
C GLN A 337 -7.60 -15.67 14.84
N GLY A 338 -8.68 -15.91 15.59
CA GLY A 338 -9.86 -16.59 15.07
C GLY A 338 -9.60 -18.01 14.56
N GLY A 339 -8.71 -18.78 15.22
CA GLY A 339 -8.34 -20.14 14.81
C GLY A 339 -7.40 -20.22 13.59
N ARG A 340 -6.83 -19.10 13.17
CA ARG A 340 -5.98 -19.01 11.98
C ARG A 340 -4.70 -18.26 12.25
N TYR A 341 -3.65 -18.67 11.56
CA TYR A 341 -2.38 -17.96 11.50
C TYR A 341 -2.33 -17.04 10.29
N ARG A 342 -1.69 -15.90 10.46
CA ARG A 342 -1.37 -14.94 9.39
C ARG A 342 0.02 -14.35 9.58
N LEU A 343 0.66 -13.94 8.50
CA LEU A 343 1.86 -13.11 8.59
C LEU A 343 1.51 -11.77 9.26
N THR A 344 2.32 -11.33 10.23
CA THR A 344 2.17 -10.00 10.87
C THR A 344 2.45 -8.87 9.90
N GLU A 345 3.30 -9.12 8.89
CA GLU A 345 3.62 -8.23 7.79
C GLU A 345 3.28 -8.91 6.44
N PRO A 346 2.00 -8.93 6.02
CA PRO A 346 1.57 -9.65 4.81
C PRO A 346 2.26 -9.18 3.52
N GLN A 347 2.72 -7.93 3.48
CA GLN A 347 3.47 -7.38 2.34
C GLN A 347 4.83 -8.06 2.14
N PHE A 348 5.36 -8.82 3.12
CA PHE A 348 6.61 -9.56 2.96
C PHE A 348 6.46 -10.87 2.21
N ARG A 349 5.24 -11.37 2.10
CA ARG A 349 4.96 -12.64 1.41
C ARG A 349 5.64 -12.77 0.04
N PRO A 350 5.53 -11.82 -0.90
CA PRO A 350 6.18 -11.96 -2.20
C PRO A 350 7.71 -12.01 -2.12
N TYR A 351 8.30 -11.36 -1.13
CA TYR A 351 9.75 -11.38 -0.93
C TYR A 351 10.24 -12.73 -0.38
N LEU A 352 9.50 -13.31 0.57
CA LEU A 352 9.77 -14.62 1.15
C LEU A 352 9.57 -15.72 0.11
N ALA A 353 8.47 -15.68 -0.64
CA ALA A 353 8.17 -16.64 -1.70
C ALA A 353 9.13 -16.58 -2.90
N ALA A 354 9.82 -15.46 -3.09
CA ALA A 354 10.75 -15.28 -4.21
C ALA A 354 12.06 -16.09 -4.10
N GLY A 355 12.31 -16.71 -2.95
CA GLY A 355 13.49 -17.56 -2.72
C GLY A 355 13.48 -18.87 -3.50
N PHE A 356 12.30 -19.35 -3.93
CA PHE A 356 12.15 -20.65 -4.58
C PHE A 356 12.28 -20.56 -6.11
N GLY A 357 13.03 -21.49 -6.70
CA GLY A 357 12.97 -21.72 -8.14
C GLY A 357 11.62 -22.27 -8.60
N ALA A 358 11.29 -22.14 -9.89
CA ALA A 358 9.98 -22.50 -10.42
C ALA A 358 9.57 -23.97 -10.13
N GLY A 359 10.47 -24.92 -10.32
CA GLY A 359 10.21 -26.34 -10.05
C GLY A 359 9.99 -26.63 -8.56
N GLN A 360 10.79 -26.03 -7.68
CA GLN A 360 10.65 -26.16 -6.24
C GLN A 360 9.33 -25.54 -5.76
N ARG A 361 8.97 -24.36 -6.28
CA ARG A 361 7.71 -23.69 -5.97
C ARG A 361 6.52 -24.57 -6.38
N ALA A 362 6.53 -25.12 -7.58
CA ALA A 362 5.47 -26.03 -8.05
C ALA A 362 5.35 -27.28 -7.16
N HIS A 363 6.47 -27.85 -6.71
CA HIS A 363 6.48 -28.98 -5.79
C HIS A 363 5.87 -28.61 -4.44
N LEU A 364 6.25 -27.47 -3.86
CA LEU A 364 5.71 -26.98 -2.60
C LEU A 364 4.22 -26.67 -2.66
N HIS A 365 3.77 -26.08 -3.77
CA HIS A 365 2.33 -25.89 -3.98
C HIS A 365 1.56 -27.21 -4.02
N ARG A 366 2.07 -28.25 -4.67
CA ARG A 366 1.44 -29.58 -4.65
C ARG A 366 1.38 -30.18 -3.26
N ARG A 367 2.43 -29.99 -2.44
CA ARG A 367 2.44 -30.44 -1.04
C ARG A 367 1.39 -29.68 -0.19
N LEU A 368 1.27 -28.36 -0.38
CA LEU A 368 0.22 -27.56 0.23
C LEU A 368 -1.17 -28.00 -0.23
N ALA A 369 -1.36 -28.30 -1.50
CA ALA A 369 -2.62 -28.82 -2.03
C ALA A 369 -3.05 -30.12 -1.32
N GLN A 370 -2.13 -31.05 -1.13
CA GLN A 370 -2.40 -32.31 -0.41
C GLN A 370 -2.79 -32.06 1.04
N ALA A 371 -2.12 -31.14 1.73
CA ALA A 371 -2.45 -30.77 3.11
C ALA A 371 -3.86 -30.16 3.19
N PHE A 372 -4.21 -29.22 2.32
CA PHE A 372 -5.54 -28.61 2.28
C PHE A 372 -6.64 -29.60 1.86
N ALA A 373 -6.35 -30.57 0.99
CA ALA A 373 -7.27 -31.66 0.68
C ALA A 373 -7.59 -32.48 1.96
N GLY A 374 -6.57 -32.82 2.75
CA GLY A 374 -6.74 -33.51 4.03
C GLY A 374 -7.57 -32.72 5.04
N LEU A 375 -7.47 -31.40 5.02
CA LEU A 375 -8.25 -30.49 5.87
C LEU A 375 -9.67 -30.20 5.35
N GLY A 376 -10.04 -30.76 4.18
CA GLY A 376 -11.34 -30.51 3.57
C GLY A 376 -11.55 -29.09 3.08
N ASP A 377 -10.49 -28.36 2.72
CA ASP A 377 -10.56 -27.03 2.07
C ASP A 377 -10.31 -27.15 0.56
N PRO A 378 -11.32 -27.48 -0.25
CA PRO A 378 -11.17 -27.70 -1.68
C PRO A 378 -10.84 -26.41 -2.45
N VAL A 379 -11.02 -25.25 -1.85
CA VAL A 379 -10.67 -23.97 -2.50
C VAL A 379 -9.18 -23.74 -2.41
N ALA A 380 -8.61 -23.86 -1.21
CA ALA A 380 -7.16 -23.75 -1.03
C ALA A 380 -6.43 -24.89 -1.76
N GLU A 381 -6.97 -26.12 -1.72
CA GLU A 381 -6.48 -27.24 -2.52
C GLU A 381 -6.38 -26.89 -4.01
N ALA A 382 -7.48 -26.43 -4.60
CA ALA A 382 -7.54 -26.10 -6.02
C ALA A 382 -6.59 -24.95 -6.37
N TYR A 383 -6.50 -23.92 -5.52
CA TYR A 383 -5.54 -22.83 -5.69
C TYR A 383 -4.11 -23.39 -5.79
N HIS A 384 -3.73 -24.21 -4.81
CA HIS A 384 -2.38 -24.75 -4.77
C HIS A 384 -2.10 -25.77 -5.89
N ARG A 385 -3.08 -26.57 -6.32
CA ARG A 385 -2.95 -27.42 -7.50
C ARG A 385 -2.66 -26.60 -8.75
N HIS A 386 -3.42 -25.54 -8.97
CA HIS A 386 -3.20 -24.64 -10.11
C HIS A 386 -1.81 -24.02 -10.09
N GLN A 387 -1.39 -23.47 -8.94
CA GLN A 387 -0.04 -22.91 -8.78
C GLN A 387 1.05 -23.98 -8.93
N GLY A 388 0.74 -25.25 -8.66
CA GLY A 388 1.58 -26.42 -8.89
C GLY A 388 1.63 -26.89 -10.34
N GLY A 389 0.91 -26.24 -11.26
CA GLY A 389 0.85 -26.56 -12.67
C GLY A 389 -0.15 -27.66 -13.04
N GLU A 390 -1.08 -28.02 -12.14
CA GLU A 390 -2.11 -29.01 -12.39
C GLU A 390 -3.39 -28.36 -12.94
N ALA A 391 -4.12 -29.15 -13.76
CA ALA A 391 -5.45 -28.74 -14.22
C ALA A 391 -6.44 -28.77 -13.04
N VAL A 392 -7.30 -27.77 -12.95
CA VAL A 392 -8.27 -27.63 -11.86
C VAL A 392 -9.69 -27.60 -12.44
N ASP A 393 -10.60 -28.35 -11.82
CA ASP A 393 -12.01 -28.31 -12.17
C ASP A 393 -12.68 -27.04 -11.62
N VAL A 394 -12.81 -26.05 -12.49
CA VAL A 394 -13.46 -24.77 -12.19
C VAL A 394 -14.96 -24.96 -11.87
N GLY A 395 -15.59 -26.00 -12.39
CA GLY A 395 -17.01 -26.32 -12.13
C GLY A 395 -17.28 -26.67 -10.67
N LEU A 396 -16.40 -27.46 -10.05
CA LEU A 396 -16.47 -27.80 -8.63
C LEU A 396 -16.37 -26.57 -7.76
N LEU A 397 -15.41 -25.70 -8.04
CA LEU A 397 -15.23 -24.42 -7.34
C LEU A 397 -16.45 -23.50 -7.50
N GLY A 398 -17.01 -23.43 -8.70
CA GLY A 398 -18.24 -22.67 -8.96
C GLY A 398 -19.45 -23.19 -8.20
N THR A 399 -19.54 -24.50 -7.97
CA THR A 399 -20.61 -25.12 -7.16
C THR A 399 -20.49 -24.73 -5.70
N ARG A 400 -19.28 -24.77 -5.13
CA ARG A 400 -19.04 -24.35 -3.75
C ARG A 400 -19.29 -22.87 -3.55
N LEU A 401 -18.84 -22.05 -4.45
CA LEU A 401 -19.12 -20.61 -4.44
C LEU A 401 -20.63 -20.32 -4.47
N ARG A 402 -21.41 -21.05 -5.28
CA ARG A 402 -22.87 -20.98 -5.26
C ARG A 402 -23.46 -21.40 -3.92
N GLY A 403 -22.88 -22.40 -3.26
CA GLY A 403 -23.26 -22.80 -1.90
C GLY A 403 -23.06 -21.68 -0.90
N TRP A 404 -21.90 -21.07 -0.86
CA TRP A 404 -21.64 -19.90 -0.02
C TRP A 404 -22.57 -18.73 -0.36
N ARG A 405 -22.77 -18.54 -1.61
CA ARG A 405 -23.73 -17.58 -2.08
C ARG A 405 -25.13 -17.78 -1.52
N ARG A 406 -25.60 -18.94 -1.25
CA ARG A 406 -26.91 -19.22 -0.61
C ARG A 406 -26.87 -19.03 0.90
N ALA A 407 -25.74 -19.25 1.54
CA ALA A 407 -25.58 -19.14 2.98
C ALA A 407 -25.49 -17.70 3.49
N VAL A 408 -25.13 -16.74 2.60
CA VAL A 408 -25.02 -15.32 2.93
C VAL A 408 -26.31 -14.61 2.55
N ALA A 409 -26.91 -13.90 3.49
CA ALA A 409 -28.02 -13.01 3.18
C ALA A 409 -27.54 -11.96 2.19
N ARG A 410 -28.18 -11.88 1.00
CA ARG A 410 -27.76 -11.00 -0.08
C ARG A 410 -28.84 -10.03 -0.41
N PRO A 411 -28.49 -8.77 -0.58
CA PRO A 411 -29.31 -7.93 -1.40
C PRO A 411 -29.25 -8.47 -2.84
N PRO A 412 -30.37 -8.72 -3.49
CA PRO A 412 -30.39 -9.06 -4.90
C PRO A 412 -29.79 -7.92 -5.71
N SER A 413 -29.10 -8.23 -6.81
CA SER A 413 -28.83 -7.21 -7.82
C SER A 413 -30.13 -6.55 -8.20
N VAL A 414 -30.15 -5.23 -8.34
CA VAL A 414 -31.33 -4.48 -8.73
C VAL A 414 -31.92 -5.12 -9.99
N PRO A 415 -33.16 -5.62 -9.95
CA PRO A 415 -33.76 -6.18 -11.14
C PRO A 415 -33.82 -5.09 -12.21
N ARG A 416 -33.62 -5.46 -13.47
CA ARG A 416 -33.79 -4.55 -14.62
C ARG A 416 -35.24 -3.99 -14.75
N VAL A 417 -36.14 -4.38 -13.86
CA VAL A 417 -37.47 -3.86 -13.71
C VAL A 417 -37.39 -2.48 -13.06
N ARG A 418 -38.06 -1.50 -13.64
CA ARG A 418 -38.21 -0.16 -13.07
C ARG A 418 -38.97 -0.27 -11.74
N VAL A 419 -38.25 -0.39 -10.65
CA VAL A 419 -38.80 -0.18 -9.31
C VAL A 419 -38.99 1.33 -9.19
N GLY A 420 -40.19 1.77 -8.85
CA GLY A 420 -40.47 3.17 -8.51
C GLY A 420 -39.64 3.52 -7.28
N LEU A 421 -38.49 4.15 -7.49
CA LEU A 421 -37.71 4.71 -6.39
C LEU A 421 -38.43 6.00 -5.97
N GLY A 422 -38.83 6.11 -4.73
CA GLY A 422 -39.42 7.30 -4.15
C GLY A 422 -38.53 8.53 -4.23
N ARG A 423 -38.84 9.58 -3.50
CA ARG A 423 -38.05 10.83 -3.50
C ARG A 423 -36.62 10.57 -3.04
N ARG A 424 -35.63 10.94 -3.88
CA ARG A 424 -34.22 10.85 -3.55
C ARG A 424 -33.91 11.76 -2.34
N ARG A 425 -33.17 11.22 -1.40
CA ARG A 425 -32.59 11.94 -0.26
C ARG A 425 -31.07 12.09 -0.47
N ILE A 426 -30.52 13.17 0.06
CA ILE A 426 -29.06 13.41 0.02
C ILE A 426 -28.48 12.88 1.32
N LEU A 427 -27.53 11.96 1.21
CA LEU A 427 -26.68 11.54 2.32
C LEU A 427 -25.39 12.36 2.23
N GLU A 428 -25.27 13.39 3.07
CA GLU A 428 -24.10 14.26 3.05
C GLU A 428 -22.81 13.48 3.27
N GLY A 429 -21.81 13.72 2.43
CA GLY A 429 -20.51 13.08 2.50
C GLY A 429 -20.43 11.62 2.02
N LEU A 430 -21.56 11.02 1.59
CA LEU A 430 -21.62 9.61 1.19
C LEU A 430 -21.95 9.40 -0.31
N GLU A 431 -21.94 10.47 -1.09
CA GLU A 431 -22.20 10.39 -2.54
C GLU A 431 -21.10 9.61 -3.29
N GLU A 432 -19.90 9.61 -2.79
CA GLU A 432 -18.79 8.83 -3.30
C GLU A 432 -17.85 8.43 -2.14
N VAL A 433 -17.82 7.14 -1.81
CA VAL A 433 -17.07 6.60 -0.69
C VAL A 433 -15.95 5.72 -1.18
N HIS A 434 -14.76 5.97 -0.65
CA HIS A 434 -13.57 5.19 -0.94
C HIS A 434 -12.97 4.64 0.35
N LEU A 435 -12.94 3.32 0.47
CA LEU A 435 -12.34 2.61 1.60
C LEU A 435 -11.11 1.84 1.14
N VAL A 436 -10.04 1.93 1.91
CA VAL A 436 -8.83 1.12 1.72
C VAL A 436 -8.45 0.49 3.06
N SER A 437 -8.40 -0.83 3.10
CA SER A 437 -8.07 -1.60 4.30
C SER A 437 -6.82 -2.44 4.10
N LEU A 438 -5.93 -2.44 5.08
CA LEU A 438 -4.80 -3.39 5.17
C LEU A 438 -5.21 -4.73 5.81
N GLY A 439 -6.46 -4.85 6.25
CA GLY A 439 -6.95 -5.97 7.05
C GLY A 439 -6.66 -5.77 8.54
N GLY A 440 -7.35 -6.56 9.38
CA GLY A 440 -7.31 -6.41 10.84
C GLY A 440 -8.53 -5.67 11.34
N GLU A 441 -8.39 -4.42 11.74
CA GLU A 441 -9.52 -3.56 12.10
C GLU A 441 -10.28 -3.12 10.84
N GLY A 442 -11.62 -3.20 10.88
CA GLY A 442 -12.47 -2.77 9.77
C GLY A 442 -12.37 -1.27 9.53
N VAL A 443 -12.26 -0.89 8.29
CA VAL A 443 -12.35 0.52 7.84
C VAL A 443 -13.73 0.73 7.27
N GLY A 444 -14.46 1.75 7.73
CA GLY A 444 -15.83 1.94 7.29
C GLY A 444 -16.38 3.35 7.49
N VAL A 445 -17.65 3.50 7.16
CA VAL A 445 -18.42 4.72 7.33
C VAL A 445 -19.71 4.46 8.10
N GLU A 446 -20.08 5.39 8.94
CA GLU A 446 -21.35 5.38 9.67
C GLU A 446 -22.47 5.97 8.83
N LEU A 447 -23.64 5.35 8.90
CA LEU A 447 -24.86 5.73 8.24
C LEU A 447 -25.94 5.94 9.31
N GLY A 448 -26.26 7.17 9.64
CA GLY A 448 -27.42 7.51 10.47
C GLY A 448 -28.65 7.69 9.59
N LEU A 449 -29.62 6.81 9.72
CA LEU A 449 -30.91 6.89 9.01
C LEU A 449 -32.01 7.33 9.99
N PRO A 450 -32.50 8.57 9.90
CA PRO A 450 -33.50 9.09 10.84
C PRO A 450 -34.91 8.51 10.60
N GLU A 451 -35.11 7.82 9.49
CA GLU A 451 -36.38 7.22 9.09
C GLU A 451 -36.12 6.07 8.11
N PRO A 452 -37.08 5.15 7.91
CA PRO A 452 -36.95 4.05 6.98
C PRO A 452 -36.51 4.52 5.60
N THR A 453 -35.45 3.88 5.09
CA THR A 453 -34.76 4.33 3.87
C THR A 453 -34.52 3.17 2.93
N LEU A 454 -34.86 3.36 1.66
CA LEU A 454 -34.42 2.48 0.59
C LEU A 454 -33.03 2.90 0.14
N LEU A 455 -32.02 2.10 0.52
CA LEU A 455 -30.63 2.35 0.20
C LEU A 455 -30.21 1.58 -1.04
N ARG A 456 -29.63 2.27 -2.01
CA ARG A 456 -28.98 1.67 -3.17
C ARG A 456 -27.47 1.84 -3.06
N LEU A 457 -26.74 0.74 -3.08
CA LEU A 457 -25.28 0.71 -3.07
C LEU A 457 -24.79 0.31 -4.46
N ARG A 458 -24.03 1.19 -5.11
CA ARG A 458 -23.42 0.96 -6.41
C ARG A 458 -21.91 1.17 -6.33
N GLY A 459 -21.14 0.21 -6.82
CA GLY A 459 -19.69 0.38 -6.79
C GLY A 459 -18.90 -0.87 -7.10
N GLN A 460 -17.65 -0.84 -6.73
CA GLN A 460 -16.67 -1.90 -6.98
C GLN A 460 -15.88 -2.20 -5.71
N VAL A 461 -15.51 -3.46 -5.54
CA VAL A 461 -14.60 -3.91 -4.49
C VAL A 461 -13.47 -4.70 -5.12
N HIS A 462 -12.26 -4.32 -4.79
CA HIS A 462 -11.03 -5.00 -5.19
C HIS A 462 -10.39 -5.64 -3.98
N GLN A 463 -10.20 -6.94 -4.00
CA GLN A 463 -9.54 -7.69 -2.94
C GLN A 463 -8.11 -8.05 -3.32
N GLU A 464 -7.20 -7.94 -2.35
CA GLU A 464 -5.84 -8.47 -2.47
C GLU A 464 -5.79 -10.00 -2.31
N LEU A 465 -6.77 -10.57 -1.61
CA LEU A 465 -6.87 -12.02 -1.42
C LEU A 465 -7.87 -12.63 -2.39
N PRO A 466 -7.54 -13.78 -3.00
CA PRO A 466 -8.51 -14.54 -3.77
C PRO A 466 -9.73 -14.91 -2.89
N LEU A 467 -10.93 -14.64 -3.39
CA LEU A 467 -12.15 -14.96 -2.66
C LEU A 467 -12.22 -16.46 -2.38
N GLY A 468 -12.59 -16.83 -1.16
CA GLY A 468 -12.74 -18.21 -0.77
C GLY A 468 -11.49 -18.86 -0.17
N LEU A 469 -10.32 -18.22 -0.27
CA LEU A 469 -9.17 -18.63 0.50
C LEU A 469 -9.33 -18.17 1.93
N GLY A 470 -9.67 -19.10 2.80
CA GLY A 470 -9.91 -18.79 4.19
C GLY A 470 -11.30 -19.17 4.68
N ALA A 471 -12.12 -19.78 3.84
CA ALA A 471 -13.33 -20.56 4.14
C ALA A 471 -14.35 -20.01 5.17
N SER A 472 -14.28 -18.75 5.61
CA SER A 472 -15.28 -18.17 6.49
C SER A 472 -16.12 -17.12 5.77
N LEU A 473 -17.35 -16.95 6.23
CA LEU A 473 -18.22 -15.83 5.83
C LEU A 473 -17.56 -14.47 6.11
N GLU A 474 -16.58 -14.44 7.01
CA GLU A 474 -15.74 -13.29 7.32
C GLU A 474 -14.82 -12.84 6.17
N ALA A 475 -14.66 -13.68 5.15
CA ALA A 475 -13.88 -13.35 3.95
C ALA A 475 -14.62 -12.40 2.98
N PHE A 476 -15.87 -12.07 3.22
CA PHE A 476 -16.58 -11.09 2.40
C PHE A 476 -16.09 -9.67 2.70
N PRO A 477 -15.65 -8.95 1.66
CA PRO A 477 -14.89 -7.73 1.89
C PRO A 477 -15.73 -6.59 2.46
N LEU A 478 -16.96 -6.41 1.96
CA LEU A 478 -17.81 -5.30 2.33
C LEU A 478 -19.05 -5.80 3.07
N ARG A 479 -19.32 -5.22 4.23
CA ARG A 479 -20.45 -5.56 5.11
C ARG A 479 -21.18 -4.33 5.59
N LEU A 480 -22.50 -4.43 5.67
CA LEU A 480 -23.35 -3.48 6.36
C LEU A 480 -23.81 -4.10 7.68
N ARG A 481 -23.46 -3.50 8.80
CA ARG A 481 -23.85 -3.95 10.13
C ARG A 481 -24.79 -2.92 10.76
N GLY A 482 -25.96 -3.37 11.18
CA GLY A 482 -26.88 -2.65 12.04
C GLY A 482 -26.82 -3.18 13.49
N ALA A 483 -27.74 -2.71 14.34
CA ALA A 483 -27.81 -3.13 15.75
C ALA A 483 -28.08 -4.64 15.91
N GLU A 484 -28.91 -5.22 15.05
CA GLU A 484 -29.36 -6.61 15.18
C GLU A 484 -28.99 -7.50 13.99
N ARG A 485 -28.61 -6.93 12.85
CA ARG A 485 -28.39 -7.69 11.61
C ARG A 485 -27.19 -7.19 10.82
N GLU A 486 -26.60 -8.11 10.06
CA GLU A 486 -25.47 -7.88 9.17
C GLU A 486 -25.81 -8.37 7.75
N VAL A 487 -25.45 -7.58 6.75
CA VAL A 487 -25.54 -7.93 5.34
C VAL A 487 -24.16 -7.88 4.70
N SER A 488 -23.77 -8.95 4.03
CA SER A 488 -22.51 -9.02 3.30
C SER A 488 -22.74 -8.84 1.80
N PHE A 489 -21.96 -7.95 1.20
CA PHE A 489 -22.02 -7.66 -0.23
C PHE A 489 -21.01 -8.53 -0.98
N LEU A 490 -21.53 -9.32 -1.92
CA LEU A 490 -20.69 -10.08 -2.83
C LEU A 490 -20.51 -9.28 -4.12
N PRO A 491 -19.28 -9.05 -4.57
CA PRO A 491 -19.06 -8.54 -5.91
C PRO A 491 -19.66 -9.54 -6.92
N GLY A 492 -20.23 -9.04 -8.00
CA GLY A 492 -20.59 -9.84 -9.17
C GLY A 492 -19.36 -10.56 -9.67
N ALA A 493 -19.44 -11.84 -10.04
CA ALA A 493 -18.26 -12.55 -10.39
C ALA A 493 -18.41 -13.66 -11.38
N VAL A 494 -17.45 -13.71 -12.27
CA VAL A 494 -17.14 -14.90 -13.05
C VAL A 494 -16.35 -15.86 -12.14
N PRO A 495 -16.79 -17.11 -11.92
CA PRO A 495 -16.18 -18.03 -10.96
C PRO A 495 -14.65 -18.20 -11.07
N GLY A 496 -14.08 -18.13 -12.26
CA GLY A 496 -12.64 -18.26 -12.48
C GLY A 496 -11.77 -17.12 -11.92
N HIS A 497 -12.31 -15.93 -11.76
CA HIS A 497 -11.55 -14.77 -11.26
C HIS A 497 -11.34 -14.75 -9.74
N TYR A 498 -12.12 -15.50 -8.98
CA TYR A 498 -12.03 -15.54 -7.51
C TYR A 498 -10.85 -16.33 -6.98
N PHE A 499 -10.32 -17.23 -7.80
CA PHE A 499 -9.36 -18.22 -7.31
C PHE A 499 -7.91 -17.90 -7.67
N TRP A 500 -7.68 -17.02 -8.65
CA TRP A 500 -6.37 -16.89 -9.26
C TRP A 500 -5.72 -15.52 -9.24
N GLY A 501 -6.38 -14.53 -8.70
CA GLY A 501 -5.81 -13.20 -8.68
C GLY A 501 -6.63 -12.15 -7.96
N THR A 502 -6.16 -10.90 -7.99
CA THR A 502 -6.90 -9.74 -7.52
C THR A 502 -8.16 -9.62 -8.35
N VAL A 503 -9.31 -9.81 -7.74
CA VAL A 503 -10.57 -9.68 -8.46
C VAL A 503 -10.85 -8.21 -8.67
N LEU A 504 -10.79 -7.81 -9.92
CA LEU A 504 -11.46 -6.63 -10.43
C LEU A 504 -12.78 -7.12 -11.01
N PRO A 505 -13.91 -7.04 -10.31
CA PRO A 505 -15.17 -7.37 -10.94
C PRO A 505 -15.39 -6.33 -12.04
N GLU A 506 -15.39 -6.78 -13.28
CA GLU A 506 -15.81 -5.94 -14.42
C GLU A 506 -17.27 -5.48 -14.24
N GLU A 507 -18.05 -6.29 -13.53
CA GLU A 507 -19.40 -5.98 -13.13
C GLU A 507 -19.39 -5.40 -11.70
N GLY A 508 -19.70 -4.12 -11.58
CA GLY A 508 -19.86 -3.45 -10.30
C GLY A 508 -20.99 -4.06 -9.47
N MET A 509 -20.98 -3.78 -8.19
CA MET A 509 -22.11 -4.06 -7.30
C MET A 509 -23.22 -3.05 -7.55
N ASP A 510 -24.46 -3.53 -7.62
CA ASP A 510 -25.68 -2.70 -7.63
C ASP A 510 -26.73 -3.41 -6.77
N HIS A 511 -26.85 -2.98 -5.51
CA HIS A 511 -27.69 -3.63 -4.52
C HIS A 511 -28.70 -2.64 -3.94
N LEU A 512 -29.90 -3.15 -3.66
CA LEU A 512 -30.98 -2.41 -3.05
C LEU A 512 -31.34 -3.04 -1.70
N LEU A 513 -31.48 -2.21 -0.67
CA LEU A 513 -31.80 -2.60 0.70
C LEU A 513 -32.88 -1.69 1.24
N LEU A 514 -33.87 -2.25 1.92
CA LEU A 514 -34.81 -1.46 2.73
C LEU A 514 -34.34 -1.54 4.20
N LEU A 515 -33.91 -0.41 4.73
CA LEU A 515 -33.38 -0.28 6.08
C LEU A 515 -34.37 0.51 6.94
N PRO A 516 -34.70 0.03 8.16
CA PRO A 516 -35.44 0.84 9.14
C PRO A 516 -34.58 2.03 9.61
N GLU A 517 -35.17 2.91 10.39
CA GLU A 517 -34.44 3.94 11.11
C GLU A 517 -33.37 3.31 11.99
N GLY A 518 -32.22 3.94 12.09
CA GLY A 518 -31.13 3.41 12.93
C GLY A 518 -29.73 3.85 12.50
N LEU A 519 -28.77 3.34 13.25
CA LEU A 519 -27.36 3.53 12.99
C LEU A 519 -26.79 2.27 12.34
N TYR A 520 -26.15 2.45 11.20
CA TYR A 520 -25.52 1.37 10.44
C TYR A 520 -24.03 1.68 10.21
N PHE A 521 -23.25 0.64 10.09
CA PHE A 521 -21.83 0.74 9.80
C PHE A 521 -21.47 -0.09 8.57
N LEU A 522 -21.06 0.59 7.50
CA LEU A 522 -20.60 -0.06 6.26
C LEU A 522 -19.09 -0.17 6.31
N GLU A 523 -18.56 -1.41 6.40
CA GLU A 523 -17.15 -1.67 6.67
C GLU A 523 -16.48 -2.60 5.66
N LEU A 524 -15.19 -2.36 5.42
CA LEU A 524 -14.27 -3.21 4.68
C LEU A 524 -13.27 -3.83 5.68
N ARG A 525 -13.35 -5.14 5.92
CA ARG A 525 -12.52 -5.84 6.92
C ARG A 525 -11.32 -6.57 6.34
N THR A 526 -11.39 -6.99 5.09
CA THR A 526 -10.29 -7.70 4.43
C THR A 526 -9.34 -6.71 3.75
N PRO A 527 -8.07 -7.09 3.52
CA PRO A 527 -7.18 -6.28 2.71
C PRO A 527 -7.79 -6.04 1.33
N GLY A 528 -7.95 -4.78 0.97
CA GLY A 528 -8.58 -4.44 -0.30
C GLY A 528 -9.02 -2.99 -0.41
N ILE A 529 -9.73 -2.72 -1.48
CA ILE A 529 -10.23 -1.40 -1.86
C ILE A 529 -11.74 -1.52 -2.13
N ALA A 530 -12.54 -0.62 -1.58
CA ALA A 530 -13.94 -0.45 -1.97
C ALA A 530 -14.17 0.97 -2.44
N SER A 531 -14.84 1.11 -3.59
CA SER A 531 -15.25 2.39 -4.15
C SER A 531 -16.72 2.29 -4.52
N PHE A 532 -17.57 3.07 -3.88
CA PHE A 532 -19.01 2.95 -4.06
C PHE A 532 -19.73 4.29 -3.85
N ARG A 533 -20.95 4.35 -4.36
CA ARG A 533 -21.92 5.43 -4.15
C ARG A 533 -23.09 4.89 -3.38
N LEU A 534 -23.59 5.67 -2.43
CA LEU A 534 -24.81 5.41 -1.70
C LEU A 534 -25.88 6.39 -2.16
N GLU A 535 -27.00 5.85 -2.59
CA GLU A 535 -28.18 6.62 -2.96
C GLU A 535 -29.31 6.23 -1.99
N ALA A 536 -29.89 7.22 -1.33
CA ALA A 536 -30.99 7.02 -0.40
C ALA A 536 -32.31 7.53 -1.01
N TYR A 537 -33.39 6.78 -0.80
CA TYR A 537 -34.71 7.11 -1.28
C TYR A 537 -35.72 6.93 -0.15
N ALA A 538 -36.73 7.79 -0.09
CA ALA A 538 -37.87 7.57 0.77
C ALA A 538 -38.69 6.39 0.21
N PRO A 539 -38.95 5.32 0.99
CA PRO A 539 -39.85 4.27 0.52
C PRO A 539 -41.27 4.81 0.32
N GLU A 540 -41.91 4.45 -0.78
CA GLU A 540 -43.34 4.73 -1.00
C GLU A 540 -44.20 3.76 -0.18
N GLU A 541 -45.44 4.13 0.14
CA GLU A 541 -46.40 3.22 0.77
C GLU A 541 -46.53 1.95 -0.07
N GLY A 542 -46.35 0.78 0.56
CA GLY A 542 -46.33 -0.51 -0.13
C GLY A 542 -45.01 -0.93 -0.73
N SER A 543 -43.95 -0.11 -0.62
CA SER A 543 -42.62 -0.46 -1.16
C SER A 543 -42.08 -1.76 -0.58
N ALA A 544 -42.32 -2.05 0.71
CA ALA A 544 -41.86 -3.29 1.34
C ALA A 544 -42.55 -4.52 0.70
N GLU A 545 -43.85 -4.45 0.46
CA GLU A 545 -44.64 -5.52 -0.17
C GLU A 545 -44.26 -5.72 -1.65
N ALA A 546 -43.97 -4.63 -2.35
CA ALA A 546 -43.52 -4.67 -3.75
C ALA A 546 -42.09 -5.19 -3.90
N LEU A 547 -41.20 -4.95 -2.92
CA LEU A 547 -39.79 -5.35 -2.94
C LEU A 547 -39.55 -6.76 -2.42
N ALA A 548 -40.40 -7.26 -1.51
CA ALA A 548 -40.30 -8.61 -0.95
C ALA A 548 -40.29 -9.73 -2.02
N PRO A 549 -41.20 -9.72 -3.05
CA PRO A 549 -41.17 -10.71 -4.12
C PRO A 549 -39.89 -10.64 -4.98
N LEU A 550 -39.24 -9.49 -5.01
CA LEU A 550 -37.99 -9.29 -5.73
C LEU A 550 -36.77 -9.74 -4.91
N GLY A 551 -36.99 -10.26 -3.69
CA GLY A 551 -35.96 -10.73 -2.79
C GLY A 551 -35.09 -9.60 -2.22
N VAL A 552 -35.57 -8.36 -2.21
CA VAL A 552 -34.91 -7.24 -1.53
C VAL A 552 -34.99 -7.49 -0.03
N PRO A 553 -33.85 -7.57 0.69
CA PRO A 553 -33.87 -7.77 2.12
C PRO A 553 -34.56 -6.59 2.80
N VAL A 554 -35.66 -6.87 3.49
CA VAL A 554 -36.27 -5.95 4.45
C VAL A 554 -35.64 -6.28 5.78
N LEU A 555 -34.74 -5.42 6.23
CA LEU A 555 -34.17 -5.52 7.57
C LEU A 555 -35.21 -4.91 8.52
N SER A 556 -35.96 -5.76 9.19
CA SER A 556 -36.93 -5.36 10.25
C SER A 556 -36.21 -5.15 11.55
#